data_e413e96546970a9f21db9c88a8734ab4
#
_entry.id   e413e96546970a9f21db9c88a8734ab4
#
_cell.length_a   1.000
_cell.length_b   1.000
_cell.length_c   1.000
_cell.angle_alpha   90.00
_cell.angle_beta   90.00
_cell.angle_gamma   90.00
#
_symmetry.space_group_name_H-M   'P 1'
#
loop_
_entity.id
_entity.type
_entity.pdbx_description
1 polymer ?
#
loop_
_entity_poly.entity_id
_entity_poly.type
_entity_poly.pdbx_seq_one_letter_code
_entity_poly.pdbx_strand_id
1 'polypeptide(L)'
;MPLIEQMWRISAVSISTRYVLIASMDVTPEAESLFNEVYDTEHVPNLLQVPGVHSVTRMKGEPARFAIAGAVRELPAPSPIYTAIYEIDHPQVLESPEWAEAVERGRWPSEVRPHTSNRQHLLFKVR
;
A
#
# COMPACT_ATOMS: atom_id res chain seq x y z
N MET A 1 -15.83 -22.32 22.84
CA MET A 1 -16.33 -21.04 23.30
C MET A 1 -16.59 -20.11 22.12
N PRO A 2 -17.81 -19.71 21.91
CA PRO A 2 -18.13 -18.88 20.76
C PRO A 2 -17.35 -17.56 20.72
N LEU A 3 -17.18 -16.92 21.87
CA LEU A 3 -16.48 -15.65 21.92
C LEU A 3 -15.01 -15.77 21.55
N ILE A 4 -14.33 -16.80 22.04
CA ILE A 4 -12.92 -17.04 21.74
C ILE A 4 -12.76 -17.39 20.27
N GLU A 5 -13.65 -18.20 19.71
CA GLU A 5 -13.60 -18.54 18.30
C GLU A 5 -13.80 -17.32 17.41
N GLN A 6 -14.72 -16.43 17.78
CA GLN A 6 -14.95 -15.20 17.05
C GLN A 6 -13.72 -14.28 17.08
N MET A 7 -13.05 -14.19 18.20
CA MET A 7 -11.83 -13.40 18.31
C MET A 7 -10.73 -13.95 17.40
N TRP A 8 -10.58 -15.26 17.33
CA TRP A 8 -9.62 -15.91 16.43
C TRP A 8 -9.95 -15.60 14.96
N ARG A 9 -11.20 -15.68 14.58
CA ARG A 9 -11.63 -15.40 13.20
C ARG A 9 -11.39 -13.95 12.84
N ILE A 10 -11.70 -13.02 13.74
CA ILE A 10 -11.45 -11.59 13.51
C ILE A 10 -9.95 -11.33 13.31
N SER A 11 -9.10 -11.95 14.15
CA SER A 11 -7.65 -11.79 14.04
C SER A 11 -7.07 -12.43 12.79
N ALA A 12 -7.70 -13.51 12.26
CA ALA A 12 -7.20 -14.25 11.11
C ALA A 12 -7.59 -13.61 9.78
N VAL A 13 -8.60 -12.71 9.75
CA VAL A 13 -9.13 -12.13 8.52
C VAL A 13 -9.17 -10.61 8.68
N SER A 14 -8.06 -9.96 8.35
CA SER A 14 -7.98 -8.50 8.38
C SER A 14 -8.08 -7.90 6.97
N ILE A 15 -7.75 -8.64 5.92
CA ILE A 15 -7.91 -8.22 4.53
C ILE A 15 -9.25 -8.76 4.04
N SER A 16 -10.10 -7.86 3.54
CA SER A 16 -11.47 -8.21 3.16
C SER A 16 -11.63 -8.65 1.70
N THR A 17 -10.63 -8.43 0.87
CA THR A 17 -10.67 -8.75 -0.56
C THR A 17 -9.83 -9.98 -0.89
N ARG A 18 -10.06 -10.54 -2.07
CA ARG A 18 -9.30 -11.70 -2.54
C ARG A 18 -7.91 -11.33 -3.02
N TYR A 19 -7.72 -10.11 -3.50
CA TYR A 19 -6.46 -9.66 -4.08
C TYR A 19 -5.96 -8.40 -3.40
N VAL A 20 -4.65 -8.26 -3.37
CA VAL A 20 -3.99 -7.09 -2.79
C VAL A 20 -2.87 -6.65 -3.74
N LEU A 21 -2.90 -5.38 -4.14
CA LEU A 21 -1.78 -4.75 -4.84
C LEU A 21 -0.91 -4.04 -3.81
N ILE A 22 0.38 -4.29 -3.85
CA ILE A 22 1.34 -3.60 -3.00
C ILE A 22 2.21 -2.72 -3.89
N ALA A 23 2.10 -1.40 -3.71
CA ALA A 23 2.87 -0.42 -4.47
C ALA A 23 3.85 0.27 -3.53
N SER A 24 5.14 0.15 -3.86
CA SER A 24 6.20 0.70 -3.02
C SER A 24 7.08 1.64 -3.84
N MET A 25 7.64 2.66 -3.19
CA MET A 25 8.53 3.61 -3.85
C MET A 25 9.33 4.41 -2.83
N ASP A 26 10.41 5.03 -3.32
CA ASP A 26 11.15 6.04 -2.61
C ASP A 26 10.76 7.41 -3.15
N VAL A 27 11.02 8.44 -2.38
CA VAL A 27 10.82 9.84 -2.78
C VAL A 27 12.03 10.66 -2.35
N THR A 28 12.37 11.69 -3.13
CA THR A 28 13.46 12.57 -2.76
C THR A 28 13.13 13.31 -1.45
N PRO A 29 14.13 13.57 -0.59
CA PRO A 29 13.87 14.24 0.70
C PRO A 29 13.15 15.59 0.56
N GLU A 30 13.47 16.35 -0.48
CA GLU A 30 12.88 17.67 -0.71
C GLU A 30 11.38 17.58 -1.03
N ALA A 31 10.95 16.48 -1.64
CA ALA A 31 9.56 16.28 -2.04
C ALA A 31 8.75 15.41 -1.06
N GLU A 32 9.37 14.92 0.01
CA GLU A 32 8.70 13.97 0.90
C GLU A 32 7.45 14.54 1.55
N SER A 33 7.48 15.78 1.99
CA SER A 33 6.33 16.42 2.60
C SER A 33 5.17 16.54 1.61
N LEU A 34 5.45 17.01 0.40
CA LEU A 34 4.45 17.12 -0.66
C LEU A 34 3.94 15.74 -1.09
N PHE A 35 4.82 14.76 -1.18
CA PHE A 35 4.47 13.37 -1.49
C PHE A 35 3.43 12.85 -0.51
N ASN A 36 3.65 13.02 0.79
CA ASN A 36 2.71 12.55 1.79
C ASN A 36 1.39 13.32 1.74
N GLU A 37 1.43 14.64 1.60
CA GLU A 37 0.22 15.45 1.51
C GLU A 37 -0.64 15.04 0.31
N VAL A 38 -0.05 15.00 -0.87
CA VAL A 38 -0.79 14.69 -2.10
C VAL A 38 -1.26 13.25 -2.11
N TYR A 39 -0.43 12.33 -1.64
CA TYR A 39 -0.83 10.92 -1.58
C TYR A 39 -2.06 10.76 -0.68
N ASP A 40 -2.04 11.36 0.52
CA ASP A 40 -3.12 11.19 1.49
C ASP A 40 -4.38 11.96 1.10
N THR A 41 -4.25 13.17 0.55
CA THR A 41 -5.40 14.05 0.33
C THR A 41 -5.97 14.00 -1.09
N GLU A 42 -5.21 13.48 -2.06
CA GLU A 42 -5.65 13.42 -3.46
C GLU A 42 -5.58 12.02 -4.04
N HIS A 43 -4.41 11.40 -4.01
CA HIS A 43 -4.18 10.13 -4.69
C HIS A 43 -5.02 8.99 -4.10
N VAL A 44 -4.99 8.83 -2.79
CA VAL A 44 -5.80 7.82 -2.11
C VAL A 44 -7.30 8.05 -2.33
N PRO A 45 -7.84 9.26 -2.10
CA PRO A 45 -9.26 9.50 -2.37
C PRO A 45 -9.66 9.24 -3.83
N ASN A 46 -8.79 9.60 -4.78
CA ASN A 46 -9.07 9.34 -6.19
C ASN A 46 -9.13 7.84 -6.50
N LEU A 47 -8.17 7.08 -5.95
CA LEU A 47 -8.13 5.63 -6.19
C LEU A 47 -9.27 4.90 -5.48
N LEU A 48 -9.73 5.40 -4.34
CA LEU A 48 -10.89 4.82 -3.66
C LEU A 48 -12.19 4.96 -4.44
N GLN A 49 -12.26 5.85 -5.43
CA GLN A 49 -13.42 5.99 -6.29
C GLN A 49 -13.45 4.97 -7.44
N VAL A 50 -12.34 4.27 -7.67
CA VAL A 50 -12.26 3.27 -8.73
C VAL A 50 -13.10 2.06 -8.33
N PRO A 51 -14.05 1.61 -9.19
CA PRO A 51 -14.81 0.41 -8.90
C PRO A 51 -13.89 -0.78 -8.68
N GLY A 52 -14.09 -1.48 -7.55
CA GLY A 52 -13.28 -2.63 -7.18
C GLY A 52 -12.11 -2.31 -6.26
N VAL A 53 -11.84 -1.05 -5.96
CA VAL A 53 -10.87 -0.66 -4.93
C VAL A 53 -11.61 -0.42 -3.62
N HIS A 54 -11.27 -1.18 -2.58
CA HIS A 54 -11.99 -1.15 -1.31
C HIS A 54 -11.27 -0.38 -0.21
N SER A 55 -9.95 -0.42 -0.22
CA SER A 55 -9.16 0.29 0.77
C SER A 55 -7.77 0.58 0.24
N VAL A 56 -7.16 1.60 0.81
CA VAL A 56 -5.75 1.94 0.58
C VAL A 56 -5.12 2.24 1.92
N THR A 57 -4.10 1.49 2.29
CA THR A 57 -3.38 1.68 3.54
C THR A 57 -1.93 2.03 3.22
N ARG A 58 -1.47 3.18 3.72
CA ARG A 58 -0.11 3.65 3.50
C ARG A 58 0.77 3.34 4.69
N MET A 59 2.03 3.00 4.41
CA MET A 59 3.01 2.67 5.44
C MET A 59 4.37 3.21 5.06
N LYS A 60 5.17 3.54 6.06
CA LYS A 60 6.58 3.85 5.88
C LYS A 60 7.39 2.78 6.60
N GLY A 61 8.40 2.24 5.92
CA GLY A 61 9.27 1.24 6.48
C GLY A 61 10.14 1.78 7.60
N GLU A 62 10.47 0.90 8.54
CA GLU A 62 11.35 1.23 9.66
C GLU A 62 12.30 0.07 9.93
N PRO A 63 13.49 0.35 10.47
CA PRO A 63 14.36 -0.71 10.94
C PRO A 63 13.84 -1.29 12.24
N ALA A 64 14.22 -2.53 12.51
CA ALA A 64 13.83 -3.20 13.73
C ALA A 64 14.87 -4.27 14.08
N ARG A 65 14.61 -4.99 15.16
CA ARG A 65 15.38 -6.17 15.55
C ARG A 65 14.40 -7.27 15.88
N PHE A 66 14.77 -8.50 15.58
CA PHE A 66 13.90 -9.63 15.87
C PHE A 66 14.71 -10.84 16.30
N ALA A 67 14.10 -11.68 17.11
CA ALA A 67 14.73 -12.91 17.58
C ALA A 67 14.37 -14.06 16.65
N ILE A 68 15.39 -14.78 16.17
CA ILE A 68 15.21 -15.96 15.36
C ILE A 68 16.37 -16.94 15.64
N ALA A 69 16.06 -18.22 15.72
CA ALA A 69 17.05 -19.28 15.93
C ALA A 69 17.98 -19.00 17.13
N GLY A 70 17.44 -18.48 18.23
CA GLY A 70 18.19 -18.23 19.46
C GLY A 70 19.07 -16.99 19.44
N ALA A 71 18.97 -16.12 18.43
CA ALA A 71 19.77 -14.91 18.32
C ALA A 71 18.90 -13.73 17.93
N VAL A 72 19.32 -12.52 18.32
CA VAL A 72 18.69 -11.28 17.88
C VAL A 72 19.39 -10.79 16.63
N ARG A 73 18.62 -10.46 15.60
CA ARG A 73 19.11 -10.04 14.30
C ARG A 73 18.61 -8.66 13.94
N GLU A 74 19.41 -7.92 13.18
CA GLU A 74 19.01 -6.63 12.64
C GLU A 74 18.05 -6.85 11.47
N LEU A 75 16.95 -6.07 11.46
CA LEU A 75 16.05 -5.95 10.34
C LEU A 75 16.21 -4.54 9.77
N PRO A 76 16.86 -4.38 8.62
CA PRO A 76 17.05 -3.03 8.05
C PRO A 76 15.71 -2.46 7.59
N ALA A 77 15.65 -1.12 7.50
CA ALA A 77 14.50 -0.47 6.89
C ALA A 77 14.34 -0.98 5.46
N PRO A 78 13.10 -1.20 5.00
CA PRO A 78 12.88 -1.70 3.64
C PRO A 78 13.29 -0.68 2.58
N SER A 79 13.69 -1.18 1.42
CA SER A 79 13.94 -0.40 0.22
C SER A 79 13.16 -1.03 -0.92
N PRO A 80 12.16 -0.35 -1.50
CA PRO A 80 11.72 1.04 -1.24
C PRO A 80 11.11 1.22 0.15
N ILE A 81 11.11 2.47 0.62
CA ILE A 81 10.76 2.79 2.02
C ILE A 81 9.26 3.01 2.24
N TYR A 82 8.54 3.57 1.25
CA TYR A 82 7.10 3.79 1.34
C TYR A 82 6.33 2.70 0.64
N THR A 83 5.24 2.24 1.25
CA THR A 83 4.39 1.18 0.72
C THR A 83 2.92 1.56 0.89
N ALA A 84 2.13 1.28 -0.14
CA ALA A 84 0.68 1.36 -0.06
C ALA A 84 0.09 -0.01 -0.40
N ILE A 85 -0.87 -0.44 0.41
CA ILE A 85 -1.60 -1.68 0.20
C ILE A 85 -2.99 -1.33 -0.30
N TYR A 86 -3.33 -1.82 -1.48
CA TYR A 86 -4.63 -1.63 -2.12
C TYR A 86 -5.41 -2.93 -2.07
N GLU A 87 -6.53 -2.95 -1.37
CA GLU A 87 -7.44 -4.09 -1.41
C GLU A 87 -8.35 -3.96 -2.62
N ILE A 88 -8.29 -4.93 -3.52
CA ILE A 88 -9.02 -4.88 -4.80
C ILE A 88 -9.77 -6.20 -5.02
N ASP A 89 -10.86 -6.12 -5.79
CA ASP A 89 -11.70 -7.29 -6.07
C ASP A 89 -10.99 -8.34 -6.94
N HIS A 90 -10.31 -7.89 -7.97
CA HIS A 90 -9.59 -8.78 -8.89
C HIS A 90 -8.58 -7.98 -9.71
N PRO A 91 -7.62 -8.66 -10.37
CA PRO A 91 -6.54 -7.96 -11.10
C PRO A 91 -7.03 -7.03 -12.21
N GLN A 92 -8.19 -7.31 -12.81
CA GLN A 92 -8.73 -6.51 -13.89
C GLN A 92 -9.05 -5.06 -13.47
N VAL A 93 -9.21 -4.82 -12.17
CA VAL A 93 -9.38 -3.45 -11.65
C VAL A 93 -8.21 -2.56 -12.11
N LEU A 94 -7.00 -3.10 -12.13
CA LEU A 94 -5.78 -2.36 -12.49
C LEU A 94 -5.69 -2.03 -13.98
N GLU A 95 -6.51 -2.67 -14.81
CA GLU A 95 -6.56 -2.42 -16.26
C GLU A 95 -7.79 -1.58 -16.64
N SER A 96 -8.62 -1.22 -15.68
CA SER A 96 -9.85 -0.49 -15.96
C SER A 96 -9.58 0.94 -16.41
N PRO A 97 -10.45 1.52 -17.23
CA PRO A 97 -10.34 2.94 -17.60
C PRO A 97 -10.41 3.85 -16.39
N GLU A 98 -11.20 3.47 -15.38
CA GLU A 98 -11.33 4.25 -14.15
C GLU A 98 -10.02 4.29 -13.37
N TRP A 99 -9.30 3.18 -13.28
CA TRP A 99 -7.97 3.15 -12.67
C TRP A 99 -6.99 4.02 -13.44
N ALA A 100 -6.95 3.86 -14.77
CA ALA A 100 -6.05 4.62 -15.63
C ALA A 100 -6.26 6.13 -15.50
N GLU A 101 -7.53 6.56 -15.35
CA GLU A 101 -7.85 7.96 -15.16
C GLU A 101 -7.48 8.43 -13.73
N ALA A 102 -7.79 7.63 -12.72
CA ALA A 102 -7.58 8.01 -11.33
C ALA A 102 -6.10 8.24 -11.01
N VAL A 103 -5.19 7.44 -11.56
CA VAL A 103 -3.75 7.58 -11.30
C VAL A 103 -3.16 8.83 -11.95
N GLU A 104 -3.90 9.50 -12.81
CA GLU A 104 -3.45 10.71 -13.50
C GLU A 104 -4.15 11.98 -13.00
N ARG A 105 -4.96 11.88 -11.94
CA ARG A 105 -5.68 13.03 -11.40
C ARG A 105 -4.84 13.86 -10.43
N GLY A 106 -5.20 15.15 -10.33
CA GLY A 106 -4.64 16.06 -9.34
C GLY A 106 -3.17 16.36 -9.55
N ARG A 107 -2.49 16.64 -8.46
CA ARG A 107 -1.07 17.04 -8.48
C ARG A 107 -0.11 15.86 -8.57
N TRP A 108 -0.62 14.63 -8.43
CA TRP A 108 0.24 13.46 -8.40
C TRP A 108 1.15 13.34 -9.62
N PRO A 109 0.63 13.35 -10.86
CA PRO A 109 1.49 13.06 -12.02
C PRO A 109 2.53 14.14 -12.30
N SER A 110 2.22 15.42 -12.08
CA SER A 110 3.12 16.50 -12.44
C SER A 110 4.02 16.98 -11.31
N GLU A 111 3.53 16.93 -10.07
CA GLU A 111 4.24 17.51 -8.94
C GLU A 111 4.89 16.49 -8.01
N VAL A 112 4.44 15.24 -8.02
CA VAL A 112 4.91 14.22 -7.09
C VAL A 112 5.62 13.06 -7.80
N ARG A 113 4.96 12.44 -8.78
CA ARG A 113 5.52 11.27 -9.47
C ARG A 113 6.96 11.46 -9.97
N PRO A 114 7.33 12.63 -10.54
CA PRO A 114 8.71 12.83 -11.01
C PRO A 114 9.77 12.76 -9.91
N HIS A 115 9.40 12.92 -8.66
CA HIS A 115 10.31 12.86 -7.51
C HIS A 115 10.37 11.48 -6.87
N THR A 116 9.65 10.51 -7.41
CA THR A 116 9.63 9.13 -6.91
C THR A 116 10.59 8.26 -7.72
N SER A 117 11.10 7.21 -7.07
CA SER A 117 12.05 6.29 -7.67
C SER A 117 11.96 4.92 -6.98
N ASN A 118 12.75 3.96 -7.45
CA ASN A 118 12.84 2.63 -6.87
C ASN A 118 11.44 2.01 -6.70
N ARG A 119 10.62 2.08 -7.74
CA ARG A 119 9.24 1.61 -7.69
C ARG A 119 9.15 0.11 -7.79
N GLN A 120 8.25 -0.46 -7.00
CA GLN A 120 7.94 -1.88 -7.03
C GLN A 120 6.44 -2.07 -6.91
N HIS A 121 5.87 -2.88 -7.80
CA HIS A 121 4.45 -3.22 -7.78
C HIS A 121 4.32 -4.74 -7.71
N LEU A 122 3.59 -5.22 -6.70
CA LEU A 122 3.40 -6.65 -6.46
C LEU A 122 1.92 -6.93 -6.31
N LEU A 123 1.46 -8.03 -6.92
CA LEU A 123 0.08 -8.48 -6.76
C LEU A 123 0.09 -9.79 -5.99
N PHE A 124 -0.74 -9.86 -4.96
CA PHE A 124 -0.91 -11.08 -4.18
C PHE A 124 -2.38 -11.50 -4.16
N LYS A 125 -2.60 -12.79 -4.22
CA LYS A 125 -3.91 -13.38 -3.97
C LYS A 125 -3.95 -13.89 -2.54
N VAL A 126 -4.97 -13.48 -1.80
CA VAL A 126 -5.14 -13.93 -0.41
C VAL A 126 -5.51 -15.40 -0.41
N ARG A 127 -4.89 -16.15 0.48
CA ARG A 127 -5.09 -17.59 0.60
C ARG A 127 -6.27 -17.91 1.49
#